data_22f0ec39bb83e39eb49f08318db74904
#
_entry.id   22f0ec39bb83e39eb49f08318db74904
#
_cell.length_a   1.000
_cell.length_b   1.000
_cell.length_c   1.000
_cell.angle_alpha   90.00
_cell.angle_beta   90.00
_cell.angle_gamma   90.00
#
_symmetry.space_group_name_H-M   'P 1'
#
loop_
_entity.id
_entity.type
_entity.pdbx_description
1 polymer ?
#
loop_
_entity_poly.entity_id
_entity_poly.type
_entity_poly.pdbx_seq_one_letter_code
_entity_poly.pdbx_strand_id
1 'polypeptide(L)'
;MLIRLYRWELSVNNPIVEQIRRKREENGIKLIEFISRISGVPFSQVQFLATMISSSITYLAMFGDVGKVYNGYDFKTDDSWEQLEKGINLIVDKWI
;
A
#
# COMPACT_ATOMS: atom_id res chain seq x y z
N MET A 1 3.81 -9.04 -12.06
CA MET A 1 3.59 -8.05 -13.13
C MET A 1 3.29 -6.65 -12.59
N LEU A 2 2.32 -6.51 -11.69
CA LEU A 2 1.94 -5.21 -11.12
C LEU A 2 3.08 -4.51 -10.38
N ILE A 3 3.86 -5.25 -9.59
CA ILE A 3 4.99 -4.71 -8.84
C ILE A 3 6.09 -4.20 -9.77
N ARG A 4 6.34 -4.89 -10.88
CA ARG A 4 7.31 -4.44 -11.89
C ARG A 4 6.84 -3.16 -12.57
N LEU A 5 5.54 -3.03 -12.79
CA LEU A 5 4.94 -1.82 -13.34
C LEU A 5 5.14 -0.62 -12.38
N TYR A 6 4.88 -0.80 -11.08
CA TYR A 6 5.12 0.25 -10.09
C TYR A 6 6.58 0.66 -10.01
N ARG A 7 7.50 -0.30 -10.07
CA ARG A 7 8.93 -0.02 -10.06
C ARG A 7 9.33 0.79 -11.30
N TRP A 8 8.79 0.42 -12.45
CA TRP A 8 9.02 1.15 -13.69
C TRP A 8 8.50 2.58 -13.59
N GLU A 9 7.29 2.78 -13.06
CA GLU A 9 6.71 4.11 -12.87
C GLU A 9 7.59 5.01 -12.01
N LEU A 10 8.18 4.47 -10.95
CA LEU A 10 9.05 5.25 -10.06
C LEU A 10 10.34 5.67 -10.76
N SER A 11 10.79 4.93 -11.76
CA SER A 11 12.04 5.20 -12.47
C SER A 11 11.86 6.04 -13.73
N VAL A 12 10.63 6.25 -14.19
CA VAL A 12 10.35 6.94 -15.46
C VAL A 12 9.70 8.29 -15.20
N ASN A 13 10.26 9.31 -15.84
CA ASN A 13 9.68 10.66 -15.85
C ASN A 13 8.99 10.90 -17.19
N ASN A 14 7.72 10.52 -17.28
CA ASN A 14 6.93 10.53 -18.53
C ASN A 14 5.56 11.15 -18.25
N PRO A 15 5.07 12.09 -19.10
CA PRO A 15 3.78 12.74 -18.88
C PRO A 15 2.59 11.79 -18.82
N ILE A 16 2.60 10.71 -19.62
CA ILE A 16 1.52 9.72 -19.63
C ILE A 16 1.50 8.94 -18.30
N VAL A 17 2.67 8.51 -17.83
CA VAL A 17 2.83 7.84 -16.55
C VAL A 17 2.39 8.75 -15.41
N GLU A 18 2.72 10.03 -15.48
CA GLU A 18 2.30 11.00 -14.47
C GLU A 18 0.79 11.20 -14.44
N GLN A 19 0.12 11.18 -15.58
CA GLN A 19 -1.34 11.24 -15.65
C GLN A 19 -1.99 10.02 -15.01
N ILE A 20 -1.45 8.84 -15.26
CA ILE A 20 -1.93 7.59 -14.64
C ILE A 20 -1.75 7.65 -13.12
N ARG A 21 -0.61 8.15 -12.67
CA ARG A 21 -0.31 8.30 -11.24
C ARG A 21 -1.28 9.27 -10.56
N ARG A 22 -1.58 10.40 -11.20
CA ARG A 22 -2.54 11.38 -10.70
C ARG A 22 -3.94 10.79 -10.59
N LYS A 23 -4.37 10.03 -11.59
CA LYS A 23 -5.68 9.38 -11.59
C LYS A 23 -5.80 8.39 -10.44
N ARG A 24 -4.75 7.62 -10.22
CA ARG A 24 -4.68 6.66 -9.11
C ARG A 24 -4.71 7.38 -7.77
N GLU A 25 -4.00 8.50 -7.66
CA GLU A 25 -3.98 9.35 -6.48
C GLU A 25 -5.37 9.90 -6.16
N GLU A 26 -6.08 10.43 -7.15
CA GLU A 26 -7.45 10.92 -6.99
C GLU A 26 -8.39 9.82 -6.50
N ASN A 27 -8.30 8.63 -7.07
CA ASN A 27 -9.12 7.49 -6.67
C ASN A 27 -8.81 7.05 -5.24
N GLY A 28 -7.54 7.09 -4.83
CA GLY A 28 -7.12 6.78 -3.47
C GLY A 28 -7.71 7.76 -2.47
N ILE A 29 -7.68 9.05 -2.78
CA ILE A 29 -8.26 10.09 -1.92
C ILE A 29 -9.77 9.88 -1.76
N LYS A 30 -10.47 9.59 -2.84
CA LYS A 30 -11.92 9.32 -2.78
C LYS A 30 -12.24 8.12 -1.91
N LEU A 31 -11.43 7.07 -1.97
CA LEU A 31 -11.59 5.90 -1.12
C LEU A 31 -11.39 6.24 0.35
N ILE A 32 -10.36 7.04 0.67
CA ILE A 32 -10.08 7.50 2.02
C ILE A 32 -11.26 8.32 2.56
N GLU A 33 -11.80 9.24 1.74
CA GLU A 33 -12.98 10.04 2.11
C GLU A 33 -14.18 9.15 2.41
N PHE A 34 -14.41 8.14 1.58
CA PHE A 34 -15.51 7.20 1.77
C PHE A 34 -15.37 6.43 3.10
N ILE A 35 -14.18 5.89 3.36
CA ILE A 35 -13.90 5.15 4.59
C ILE A 35 -14.05 6.05 5.81
N SER A 36 -13.55 7.28 5.76
CA SER A 36 -13.70 8.25 6.83
C SER A 36 -15.17 8.51 7.14
N ARG A 37 -15.98 8.65 6.12
CA ARG A 37 -17.40 8.95 6.26
C ARG A 37 -18.16 7.79 6.88
N ILE A 38 -17.94 6.55 6.45
CA ILE A 38 -18.68 5.40 6.96
C ILE A 38 -18.23 4.95 8.34
N SER A 39 -16.95 5.16 8.68
CA SER A 39 -16.38 4.72 9.96
C SER A 39 -16.49 5.77 11.05
N GLY A 40 -16.67 7.04 10.70
CA GLY A 40 -16.61 8.14 11.64
C GLY A 40 -15.20 8.52 12.09
N VAL A 41 -14.17 7.87 11.53
CA VAL A 41 -12.77 8.19 11.84
C VAL A 41 -12.36 9.42 11.04
N PRO A 42 -11.68 10.42 11.64
CA PRO A 42 -11.25 11.61 10.91
C PRO A 42 -10.45 11.29 9.66
N PHE A 43 -10.65 12.08 8.60
CA PHE A 43 -9.96 11.89 7.32
C PHE A 43 -8.46 11.78 7.47
N SER A 44 -7.83 12.63 8.29
CA SER A 44 -6.37 12.64 8.45
C SER A 44 -5.85 11.33 9.05
N GLN A 45 -6.60 10.69 9.93
CA GLN A 45 -6.21 9.40 10.50
C GLN A 45 -6.34 8.28 9.48
N VAL A 46 -7.43 8.24 8.71
CA VAL A 46 -7.60 7.26 7.64
C VAL A 46 -6.50 7.44 6.59
N GLN A 47 -6.22 8.69 6.21
CA GLN A 47 -5.16 9.03 5.26
C GLN A 47 -3.80 8.50 5.73
N PHE A 48 -3.46 8.73 6.98
CA PHE A 48 -2.19 8.25 7.55
C PHE A 48 -2.11 6.73 7.53
N LEU A 49 -3.13 6.04 8.03
CA LEU A 49 -3.15 4.58 8.06
C LEU A 49 -3.08 3.97 6.65
N ALA A 50 -3.89 4.48 5.74
CA ALA A 50 -3.90 3.99 4.36
C ALA A 50 -2.53 4.18 3.70
N THR A 51 -1.89 5.32 3.93
CA THR A 51 -0.55 5.61 3.39
C THR A 51 0.48 4.64 3.94
N MET A 52 0.48 4.43 5.27
CA MET A 52 1.45 3.53 5.91
C MET A 52 1.25 2.08 5.45
N ILE A 53 0.01 1.62 5.38
CA ILE A 53 -0.29 0.25 4.99
C ILE A 53 0.04 0.02 3.51
N SER A 54 -0.43 0.89 2.62
CA SER A 54 -0.24 0.70 1.19
C SER A 54 1.24 0.84 0.79
N SER A 55 1.97 1.80 1.36
CA SER A 55 3.39 1.97 1.06
C SER A 55 4.22 0.79 1.57
N SER A 56 3.90 0.26 2.75
CA SER A 56 4.62 -0.90 3.29
C SER A 56 4.37 -2.15 2.44
N ILE A 57 3.14 -2.42 2.05
CA ILE A 57 2.80 -3.56 1.19
C ILE A 57 3.54 -3.46 -0.14
N THR A 58 3.52 -2.30 -0.78
CA THR A 58 4.19 -2.08 -2.06
C THR A 58 5.70 -2.28 -1.95
N TYR A 59 6.32 -1.70 -0.92
CA TYR A 59 7.75 -1.82 -0.71
C TYR A 59 8.16 -3.28 -0.45
N LEU A 60 7.44 -3.97 0.43
CA LEU A 60 7.74 -5.36 0.78
C LEU A 60 7.52 -6.31 -0.40
N ALA A 61 6.51 -6.02 -1.24
CA ALA A 61 6.30 -6.80 -2.45
C ALA A 61 7.46 -6.64 -3.44
N MET A 62 8.04 -5.43 -3.55
CA MET A 62 9.24 -5.24 -4.37
C MET A 62 10.43 -6.00 -3.83
N PHE A 63 10.61 -6.05 -2.51
CA PHE A 63 11.64 -6.87 -1.87
C PHE A 63 11.48 -8.36 -2.20
N GLY A 64 10.26 -8.87 -2.09
CA GLY A 64 9.94 -10.24 -2.43
C GLY A 64 10.24 -10.57 -3.89
N ASP A 65 9.89 -9.64 -4.80
CA ASP A 65 10.13 -9.83 -6.24
C ASP A 65 11.61 -9.98 -6.57
N VAL A 66 12.49 -9.26 -5.87
CA VAL A 66 13.94 -9.38 -6.07
C VAL A 66 14.60 -10.44 -5.17
N GLY A 67 13.82 -11.21 -4.43
CA GLY A 67 14.30 -12.32 -3.61
C GLY A 67 15.02 -11.91 -2.33
N LYS A 68 14.73 -10.73 -1.80
CA LYS A 68 15.34 -10.23 -0.57
C LYS A 68 14.39 -10.43 0.63
N VAL A 69 15.00 -10.58 1.80
CA VAL A 69 14.28 -10.77 3.08
C VAL A 69 14.30 -9.45 3.85
N TYR A 70 13.18 -9.12 4.51
CA TYR A 70 13.06 -7.91 5.31
C TYR A 70 12.59 -8.29 6.72
N ASN A 71 13.41 -8.01 7.72
CA ASN A 71 13.12 -8.34 9.12
C ASN A 71 12.71 -9.80 9.33
N GLY A 72 13.31 -10.71 8.58
CA GLY A 72 12.99 -12.13 8.67
C GLY A 72 11.81 -12.58 7.81
N TYR A 73 11.07 -11.65 7.21
CA TYR A 73 9.99 -11.99 6.28
C TYR A 73 10.51 -12.20 4.87
N ASP A 74 10.15 -13.33 4.28
CA ASP A 74 10.41 -13.63 2.88
C ASP A 74 9.08 -13.55 2.11
N PHE A 75 8.85 -12.44 1.41
CA PHE A 75 7.60 -12.17 0.72
C PHE A 75 7.44 -12.93 -0.60
N LYS A 76 8.31 -13.89 -0.88
CA LYS A 76 8.03 -14.95 -1.87
C LYS A 76 7.18 -16.06 -1.29
N THR A 77 7.03 -16.13 0.03
CA THR A 77 6.24 -17.17 0.70
C THR A 77 4.88 -16.63 1.12
N ASP A 78 3.85 -17.48 1.06
CA ASP A 78 2.51 -17.14 1.51
C ASP A 78 2.45 -16.91 3.02
N ASP A 79 3.28 -17.62 3.78
CA ASP A 79 3.33 -17.50 5.24
C ASP A 79 3.69 -16.07 5.67
N SER A 80 4.69 -15.47 5.04
CA SER A 80 5.07 -14.09 5.37
C SER A 80 3.95 -13.10 5.08
N TRP A 81 3.23 -13.27 3.97
CA TRP A 81 2.08 -12.44 3.65
C TRP A 81 0.94 -12.62 4.65
N GLU A 82 0.70 -13.86 5.10
CA GLU A 82 -0.31 -14.12 6.13
C GLU A 82 0.04 -13.45 7.45
N GLN A 83 1.30 -13.47 7.85
CA GLN A 83 1.75 -12.80 9.07
C GLN A 83 1.60 -11.29 8.97
N LEU A 84 1.92 -10.71 7.83
CA LEU A 84 1.72 -9.28 7.59
C LEU A 84 0.24 -8.91 7.66
N GLU A 85 -0.63 -9.69 7.03
CA GLU A 85 -2.08 -9.47 7.06
C GLU A 85 -2.62 -9.49 8.50
N LYS A 86 -2.20 -10.45 9.31
CA LYS A 86 -2.59 -10.52 10.71
C LYS A 86 -2.17 -9.27 11.47
N GLY A 87 -0.95 -8.80 11.24
CA GLY A 87 -0.44 -7.58 11.87
C GLY A 87 -1.22 -6.34 11.47
N ILE A 88 -1.52 -6.22 10.19
CA ILE A 88 -2.33 -5.10 9.66
C ILE A 88 -3.72 -5.11 10.29
N ASN A 89 -4.36 -6.27 10.36
CA ASN A 89 -5.69 -6.40 10.95
C ASN A 89 -5.71 -5.99 12.42
N LEU A 90 -4.66 -6.31 13.18
CA LEU A 90 -4.53 -5.88 14.57
C LEU A 90 -4.49 -4.35 14.69
N ILE A 91 -3.77 -3.69 13.79
CA ILE A 91 -3.68 -2.22 13.78
C ILE A 91 -5.02 -1.60 13.40
N VAL A 92 -5.65 -2.11 12.35
CA VAL A 92 -6.92 -1.58 11.84
C VAL A 92 -8.02 -1.75 12.90
N ASP A 93 -8.08 -2.90 13.57
CA ASP A 93 -9.08 -3.17 14.60
C ASP A 93 -9.00 -2.19 15.77
N LYS A 94 -7.80 -1.69 16.09
CA LYS A 94 -7.62 -0.70 17.15
C LYS A 94 -8.08 0.69 16.73
N TRP A 95 -8.03 1.02 15.44
CA TRP A 95 -8.27 2.36 14.93
C TRP A 95 -9.67 2.56 14.36
N ILE A 96 -10.29 1.50 13.95
CA ILE A 96 -11.60 1.50 13.31
C ILE A 96 -12.57 0.57 14.04
#